data_b046ee455c45bcc538d25cb8e7469f12
#
_entry.id   b046ee455c45bcc538d25cb8e7469f12
#
_cell.length_a   1.000
_cell.length_b   1.000
_cell.length_c   1.000
_cell.angle_alpha   90.00
_cell.angle_beta   90.00
_cell.angle_gamma   90.00
#
_symmetry.space_group_name_H-M   'P 1'
#
loop_
_entity.id
_entity.type
_entity.pdbx_description
1 polymer ?
#
loop_
_entity_poly.entity_id
_entity_poly.type
_entity_poly.pdbx_seq_one_letter_code
_entity_poly.pdbx_strand_id
1 'polypeptide(L)'
;MARTLNTIKNRSTFLNVKKKGQFLRSFSFNIQILKDMNLDNNINVGYTATKRLGNAIKRNKAKRIMRELAKKVISKYGKKNFYYVIIAKNSLLKTTFKNLENELIKIIK
;
A
#
# COMPACT_ATOMS: atom_id res chain seq x y z
N MET A 1 3.23 17.74 8.33
CA MET A 1 2.85 16.89 9.46
C MET A 1 2.32 15.56 8.96
N ALA A 2 2.81 14.45 9.49
CA ALA A 2 2.37 13.14 9.07
C ALA A 2 0.97 12.82 9.58
N ARG A 3 0.15 12.17 8.75
CA ARG A 3 -1.21 11.77 9.12
C ARG A 3 -1.20 10.36 9.70
N THR A 4 -2.17 10.09 10.57
CA THR A 4 -2.36 8.75 11.10
C THR A 4 -2.94 7.85 10.02
N LEU A 5 -2.38 6.65 9.87
CA LEU A 5 -2.87 5.66 8.92
C LEU A 5 -3.62 4.56 9.66
N ASN A 6 -4.79 4.20 9.14
CA ASN A 6 -5.54 3.04 9.63
C ASN A 6 -5.24 1.85 8.75
N THR A 7 -5.15 0.66 9.34
CA THR A 7 -4.87 -0.55 8.58
C THR A 7 -6.19 -1.22 8.17
N ILE A 8 -6.28 -1.60 6.89
CA ILE A 8 -7.43 -2.37 6.40
C ILE A 8 -7.32 -3.79 6.93
N LYS A 9 -8.36 -4.28 7.61
CA LYS A 9 -8.37 -5.62 8.22
C LYS A 9 -9.38 -6.58 7.61
N ASN A 10 -10.45 -6.05 7.01
CA ASN A 10 -11.53 -6.87 6.49
C ASN A 10 -11.30 -7.28 5.05
N ARG A 11 -11.49 -8.56 4.76
CA ARG A 11 -11.39 -9.08 3.40
C ARG A 11 -12.36 -8.37 2.44
N SER A 12 -13.57 -8.08 2.90
CA SER A 12 -14.56 -7.38 2.09
C SER A 12 -14.08 -6.00 1.63
N THR A 13 -13.34 -5.30 2.49
CA THR A 13 -12.78 -4.00 2.15
C THR A 13 -11.72 -4.13 1.06
N PHE A 14 -10.82 -5.13 1.17
CA PHE A 14 -9.83 -5.40 0.14
C PHE A 14 -10.48 -5.69 -1.21
N LEU A 15 -11.53 -6.50 -1.20
CA LEU A 15 -12.25 -6.86 -2.44
C LEU A 15 -12.94 -5.64 -3.04
N ASN A 16 -13.51 -4.77 -2.22
CA ASN A 16 -14.16 -3.56 -2.69
C ASN A 16 -13.15 -2.60 -3.36
N VAL A 17 -12.00 -2.41 -2.73
CA VAL A 17 -10.93 -1.56 -3.30
C VAL A 17 -10.43 -2.14 -4.61
N LYS A 18 -10.25 -3.46 -4.67
CA LYS A 18 -9.83 -4.14 -5.90
C LYS A 18 -10.84 -3.95 -7.01
N LYS A 19 -12.14 -4.03 -6.70
CA LYS A 19 -13.21 -3.96 -7.70
C LYS A 19 -13.44 -2.54 -8.20
N LYS A 20 -13.45 -1.56 -7.29
CA LYS A 20 -13.84 -0.18 -7.62
C LYS A 20 -12.68 0.79 -7.75
N GLY A 21 -11.52 0.44 -7.22
CA GLY A 21 -10.37 1.34 -7.19
C GLY A 21 -9.60 1.37 -8.49
N GLN A 22 -8.73 2.36 -8.59
CA GLN A 22 -7.80 2.49 -9.69
C GLN A 22 -6.59 1.59 -9.44
N PHE A 23 -6.19 0.81 -10.44
CA PHE A 23 -5.04 -0.08 -10.35
C PHE A 23 -3.85 0.56 -11.06
N LEU A 24 -2.75 0.74 -10.32
CA LEU A 24 -1.52 1.33 -10.86
C LEU A 24 -0.37 0.35 -10.64
N ARG A 25 0.48 0.23 -11.65
CA ARG A 25 1.64 -0.67 -11.62
C ARG A 25 2.92 0.10 -11.38
N SER A 26 3.83 -0.52 -10.61
CA SER A 26 5.17 -0.02 -10.43
C SER A 26 6.16 -1.17 -10.54
N PHE A 27 7.46 -0.88 -10.48
CA PHE A 27 8.49 -1.90 -10.62
C PHE A 27 8.47 -2.92 -9.46
N SER A 28 8.36 -2.42 -8.23
CA SER A 28 8.48 -3.24 -7.02
C SER A 28 7.16 -3.68 -6.41
N PHE A 29 6.07 -3.02 -6.79
CA PHE A 29 4.74 -3.31 -6.25
C PHE A 29 3.68 -2.76 -7.19
N ASN A 30 2.44 -3.22 -6.98
CA ASN A 30 1.28 -2.60 -7.59
C ASN A 30 0.51 -1.89 -6.47
N ILE A 31 -0.32 -0.94 -6.83
CA ILE A 31 -1.12 -0.23 -5.83
C ILE A 31 -2.53 -0.02 -6.36
N GLN A 32 -3.51 -0.19 -5.47
CA GLN A 32 -4.92 0.09 -5.76
C GLN A 32 -5.33 1.27 -4.91
N ILE A 33 -6.00 2.24 -5.53
CA ILE A 33 -6.39 3.49 -4.88
C ILE A 33 -7.88 3.72 -5.07
N LEU A 34 -8.60 3.95 -3.98
CA LEU A 34 -10.03 4.21 -4.03
C LEU A 34 -10.39 5.37 -3.12
N LYS A 35 -11.09 6.36 -3.67
CA LYS A 35 -11.63 7.46 -2.87
C LYS A 35 -12.96 7.03 -2.26
N ASP A 36 -13.15 7.30 -0.96
CA ASP A 36 -14.39 6.98 -0.27
C ASP A 36 -14.65 8.03 0.82
N MET A 37 -15.66 8.86 0.59
CA MET A 37 -15.98 9.96 1.52
C MET A 37 -16.48 9.46 2.87
N ASN A 38 -16.87 8.21 2.98
CA ASN A 38 -17.31 7.61 4.25
C ASN A 38 -16.17 7.29 5.20
N LEU A 39 -14.93 7.58 4.83
CA LEU A 39 -13.76 7.32 5.67
C LEU A 39 -13.52 8.36 6.76
N ASP A 40 -14.39 9.38 6.88
CA ASP A 40 -14.28 10.40 7.92
C ASP A 40 -12.91 11.07 7.99
N ASN A 41 -12.39 11.45 6.83
CA ASN A 41 -11.09 12.09 6.66
C ASN A 41 -9.90 11.20 7.02
N ASN A 42 -10.12 9.90 7.14
CA ASN A 42 -9.05 8.93 7.42
C ASN A 42 -8.38 8.45 6.13
N ILE A 43 -7.18 7.91 6.30
CA ILE A 43 -6.47 7.20 5.25
C ILE A 43 -6.35 5.74 5.69
N ASN A 44 -6.86 4.82 4.89
CA ASN A 44 -6.81 3.40 5.21
C ASN A 44 -5.87 2.69 4.25
N VAL A 45 -4.93 1.92 4.79
CA VAL A 45 -3.90 1.25 4.00
C VAL A 45 -3.92 -0.24 4.22
N GLY A 46 -3.86 -1.00 3.13
CA GLY A 46 -3.75 -2.45 3.18
C GLY A 46 -2.48 -2.93 2.52
N TYR A 47 -1.98 -4.07 2.98
CA TYR A 47 -0.75 -4.67 2.49
C TYR A 47 -1.01 -6.09 2.05
N THR A 48 -0.66 -6.43 0.82
CA THR A 48 -0.88 -7.76 0.28
C THR A 48 0.45 -8.39 -0.16
N ALA A 49 0.73 -9.58 0.38
CA ALA A 49 1.87 -10.39 -0.03
C ALA A 49 1.34 -11.79 -0.28
N THR A 50 1.24 -12.18 -1.56
CA THR A 50 0.67 -13.45 -1.97
C THR A 50 1.70 -14.58 -1.86
N LYS A 51 1.22 -15.83 -2.00
CA LYS A 51 2.08 -17.00 -1.98
C LYS A 51 3.13 -16.99 -3.08
N ARG A 52 2.89 -16.25 -4.17
CA ARG A 52 3.86 -16.07 -5.26
C ARG A 52 5.16 -15.45 -4.81
N LEU A 53 5.11 -14.66 -3.73
CA LEU A 53 6.29 -13.98 -3.19
C LEU A 53 7.25 -14.98 -2.53
N GLY A 54 6.73 -16.07 -2.00
CA GLY A 54 7.51 -17.09 -1.34
C GLY A 54 6.84 -17.58 -0.06
N ASN A 55 7.66 -18.09 0.86
CA ASN A 55 7.18 -18.65 2.13
C ASN A 55 6.71 -17.54 3.10
N ALA A 56 6.26 -17.95 4.28
CA ALA A 56 5.73 -17.03 5.29
C ALA A 56 6.77 -16.00 5.73
N ILE A 57 8.05 -16.40 5.81
CA ILE A 57 9.13 -15.50 6.23
C ILE A 57 9.26 -14.35 5.24
N LYS A 58 9.29 -14.67 3.93
CA LYS A 58 9.39 -13.67 2.87
C LYS A 58 8.17 -12.77 2.83
N ARG A 59 6.97 -13.35 2.98
CA ARG A 59 5.72 -12.58 2.97
C ARG A 59 5.64 -11.63 4.16
N ASN A 60 6.06 -12.06 5.33
CA ASN A 60 6.06 -11.22 6.53
C ASN A 60 7.08 -10.08 6.40
N LYS A 61 8.24 -10.37 5.81
CA LYS A 61 9.24 -9.33 5.54
C LYS A 61 8.69 -8.29 4.58
N ALA A 62 8.02 -8.72 3.51
CA ALA A 62 7.41 -7.81 2.54
C ALA A 62 6.36 -6.93 3.19
N LYS A 63 5.51 -7.49 4.03
CA LYS A 63 4.49 -6.72 4.75
C LYS A 63 5.10 -5.67 5.66
N ARG A 64 6.18 -6.02 6.35
CA ARG A 64 6.89 -5.08 7.22
C ARG A 64 7.46 -3.92 6.41
N ILE A 65 8.08 -4.23 5.27
CA ILE A 65 8.64 -3.20 4.37
C ILE A 65 7.53 -2.28 3.88
N MET A 66 6.41 -2.85 3.42
CA MET A 66 5.28 -2.06 2.92
C MET A 66 4.69 -1.17 4.02
N ARG A 67 4.62 -1.67 5.25
CA ARG A 67 4.12 -0.91 6.39
C ARG A 67 5.02 0.29 6.69
N GLU A 68 6.34 0.09 6.70
CA GLU A 68 7.29 1.18 6.90
C GLU A 68 7.23 2.19 5.76
N LEU A 69 7.08 1.69 4.53
CA LEU A 69 6.95 2.53 3.35
C LEU A 69 5.70 3.40 3.42
N ALA A 70 4.58 2.82 3.82
CA ALA A 70 3.33 3.56 3.98
C ALA A 70 3.46 4.64 5.06
N LYS A 71 4.05 4.29 6.19
CA LYS A 71 4.28 5.24 7.28
C LYS A 71 5.09 6.45 6.82
N LYS A 72 6.09 6.22 5.99
CA LYS A 72 6.98 7.28 5.54
C LYS A 72 6.40 8.12 4.41
N VAL A 73 5.73 7.49 3.47
CA VAL A 73 5.26 8.14 2.24
C VAL A 73 3.77 8.47 2.27
N ILE A 74 2.92 7.50 2.57
CA ILE A 74 1.47 7.73 2.52
C ILE A 74 1.03 8.68 3.64
N SER A 75 1.62 8.59 4.82
CA SER A 75 1.29 9.52 5.91
C SER A 75 1.61 10.97 5.54
N LYS A 76 2.57 11.18 4.66
CA LYS A 76 3.02 12.51 4.24
C LYS A 76 2.30 13.01 2.98
N TYR A 77 2.19 12.16 1.98
CA TYR A 77 1.67 12.54 0.66
C TYR A 77 0.28 11.98 0.35
N GLY A 78 -0.21 11.01 1.11
CA GLY A 78 -1.51 10.42 0.91
C GLY A 78 -2.63 11.43 1.16
N LYS A 79 -3.78 11.18 0.55
CA LYS A 79 -4.95 12.08 0.67
C LYS A 79 -5.98 11.48 1.61
N LYS A 80 -6.64 12.34 2.38
CA LYS A 80 -7.75 11.96 3.24
C LYS A 80 -8.89 11.35 2.42
N ASN A 81 -9.62 10.44 3.01
CA ASN A 81 -10.74 9.75 2.38
C ASN A 81 -10.33 8.85 1.23
N PHE A 82 -9.13 8.24 1.37
CA PHE A 82 -8.63 7.30 0.38
C PHE A 82 -8.23 5.98 1.01
N TYR A 83 -8.46 4.92 0.26
CA TYR A 83 -7.87 3.60 0.49
C TYR A 83 -6.64 3.45 -0.39
N TYR A 84 -5.57 2.93 0.17
CA TYR A 84 -4.37 2.56 -0.58
C TYR A 84 -4.05 1.10 -0.26
N VAL A 85 -4.06 0.23 -1.27
CA VAL A 85 -3.68 -1.17 -1.08
C VAL A 85 -2.40 -1.41 -1.87
N ILE A 86 -1.32 -1.74 -1.17
CA ILE A 86 -0.01 -2.01 -1.78
C ILE A 86 0.12 -3.52 -1.93
N ILE A 87 0.46 -3.97 -3.13
CA ILE A 87 0.58 -5.39 -3.45
C ILE A 87 2.04 -5.67 -3.83
N ALA A 88 2.73 -6.46 -3.02
CA ALA A 88 4.15 -6.72 -3.22
C ALA A 88 4.41 -7.59 -4.46
N LYS A 89 5.42 -7.19 -5.22
CA LYS A 89 6.02 -8.03 -6.28
C LYS A 89 7.30 -8.65 -5.74
N ASN A 90 7.81 -9.67 -6.43
CA ASN A 90 9.07 -10.30 -6.04
C ASN A 90 10.22 -9.30 -5.94
N SER A 91 10.24 -8.31 -6.82
CA SER A 91 11.27 -7.28 -6.85
C SER A 91 11.29 -6.38 -5.62
N LEU A 92 10.17 -6.33 -4.86
CA LEU A 92 10.12 -5.49 -3.65
C LEU A 92 11.22 -5.89 -2.66
N LEU A 93 11.46 -7.19 -2.47
CA LEU A 93 12.47 -7.67 -1.54
C LEU A 93 13.90 -7.39 -1.99
N LYS A 94 14.09 -7.07 -3.27
CA LYS A 94 15.40 -6.81 -3.87
C LYS A 94 15.65 -5.32 -4.12
N THR A 95 14.67 -4.47 -3.88
CA THR A 95 14.75 -3.05 -4.12
C THR A 95 15.12 -2.32 -2.84
N THR A 96 16.01 -1.33 -2.92
CA THR A 96 16.38 -0.54 -1.75
C THR A 96 15.18 0.26 -1.27
N PHE A 97 15.15 0.54 0.02
CA PHE A 97 14.03 1.30 0.59
C PHE A 97 13.92 2.69 -0.05
N LYS A 98 15.05 3.32 -0.33
CA LYS A 98 15.07 4.62 -1.01
C LYS A 98 14.39 4.58 -2.37
N ASN A 99 14.66 3.55 -3.14
CA ASN A 99 14.02 3.38 -4.45
C ASN A 99 12.52 3.09 -4.31
N LEU A 100 12.13 2.33 -3.29
CA LEU A 100 10.71 2.08 -3.02
C LEU A 100 9.98 3.39 -2.68
N GLU A 101 10.60 4.25 -1.88
CA GLU A 101 10.04 5.55 -1.57
C GLU A 101 9.81 6.36 -2.84
N ASN A 102 10.81 6.41 -3.70
CA ASN A 102 10.72 7.17 -4.95
C ASN A 102 9.61 6.65 -5.85
N GLU A 103 9.46 5.32 -5.95
CA GLU A 103 8.38 4.71 -6.72
C GLU A 103 7.01 5.14 -6.20
N LEU A 104 6.82 5.07 -4.88
CA LEU A 104 5.53 5.37 -4.28
C LEU A 104 5.20 6.86 -4.36
N ILE A 105 6.17 7.72 -4.12
CA ILE A 105 5.99 9.18 -4.23
C ILE A 105 5.54 9.56 -5.63
N LYS A 106 6.14 8.98 -6.66
CA LYS A 106 5.77 9.23 -8.05
C LYS A 106 4.31 8.93 -8.33
N ILE A 107 3.79 7.88 -7.70
CA ILE A 107 2.43 7.41 -7.96
C ILE A 107 1.40 8.28 -7.24
N ILE A 108 1.64 8.60 -5.97
CA ILE A 108 0.61 9.24 -5.14
C ILE A 108 0.74 10.74 -5.03
N LYS A 109 1.88 11.29 -5.39
CA LYS A 109 2.07 12.73 -5.41
C LYS A 109 1.66 13.33 -6.77
#